data_29bea6c89eac992d05e4eb034ea3d4c4
#
_entry.id   29bea6c89eac992d05e4eb034ea3d4c4
#
_cell.length_a   1.000
_cell.length_b   1.000
_cell.length_c   1.000
_cell.angle_alpha   90.00
_cell.angle_beta   90.00
_cell.angle_gamma   90.00
#
_symmetry.space_group_name_H-M   'P 1'
#
loop_
_entity.id
_entity.type
_entity.pdbx_description
1 polymer ?
#
loop_
_entity_poly.entity_id
_entity_poly.type
_entity_poly.pdbx_seq_one_letter_code
_entity_poly.pdbx_strand_id
1 'polypeptide(L)'
;SAPNLGTPTLPSPGFRRTKMGDVEIISVLDGIARRPLGEEFVKNAPLAEVKALLTSQGLPTDYIDVPFTPFVVIAGGRKVLIDTGLGEFGGPNAGKLLENLRAAGVPASDIDTVLISHFHGDHINGLRNKAGELAFAKAKVMVPAAEYAFWMDDAKMAAAPAGQKGAFENARCTFSAMGPDMLVQFAAGAEVVPGIRSVAAYGHTPGHTLFEVTSAGQSFFYLADLTNVPSLFARNPDWAVTFDMDAEAARKVRREVFARVTSSKSLVGGFHFPFPAFG
;
A
#
# COMPACT_ATOMS: atom_id res chain seq x y z
N SER A 1 -28.77 -9.74 9.51
CA SER A 1 -27.40 -10.07 9.91
C SER A 1 -26.53 -10.19 8.67
N ALA A 2 -25.30 -9.68 8.75
CA ALA A 2 -24.34 -9.83 7.65
C ALA A 2 -24.04 -11.32 7.42
N PRO A 3 -23.91 -11.77 6.14
CA PRO A 3 -23.58 -13.15 5.87
C PRO A 3 -22.18 -13.49 6.46
N ASN A 4 -22.05 -14.69 6.98
CA ASN A 4 -20.77 -15.20 7.43
C ASN A 4 -19.95 -15.66 6.21
N LEU A 5 -18.95 -14.88 5.83
CA LEU A 5 -18.09 -15.16 4.68
C LEU A 5 -16.89 -16.06 5.03
N GLY A 6 -16.74 -16.43 6.31
CA GLY A 6 -15.57 -17.14 6.80
C GLY A 6 -14.37 -16.25 7.00
N THR A 7 -13.26 -16.86 7.37
CA THR A 7 -11.99 -16.18 7.66
C THR A 7 -10.95 -16.57 6.63
N PRO A 8 -10.21 -15.61 6.05
CA PRO A 8 -9.14 -15.94 5.11
C PRO A 8 -8.00 -16.67 5.82
N THR A 9 -7.40 -17.64 5.12
CA THR A 9 -6.19 -18.30 5.61
C THR A 9 -4.97 -17.44 5.34
N LEU A 10 -4.23 -17.10 6.39
CA LEU A 10 -3.00 -16.33 6.24
C LEU A 10 -1.85 -17.24 5.80
N PRO A 11 -1.06 -16.80 4.80
CA PRO A 11 0.15 -17.54 4.40
C PRO A 11 1.14 -17.72 5.55
N SER A 12 1.83 -18.87 5.58
CA SER A 12 2.90 -19.14 6.53
C SER A 12 4.08 -19.76 5.77
N PRO A 13 5.28 -19.15 5.80
CA PRO A 13 5.60 -17.92 6.47
C PRO A 13 4.91 -16.70 5.83
N GLY A 14 4.69 -15.66 6.61
CA GLY A 14 4.07 -14.41 6.15
C GLY A 14 5.04 -13.43 5.49
N PHE A 15 6.08 -13.94 4.87
CA PHE A 15 7.05 -13.13 4.11
C PHE A 15 7.65 -13.95 2.97
N ARG A 16 8.12 -13.24 1.93
CA ARG A 16 8.83 -13.85 0.81
C ARG A 16 9.99 -12.96 0.40
N ARG A 17 11.17 -13.55 0.22
CA ARG A 17 12.38 -12.87 -0.19
C ARG A 17 12.67 -13.07 -1.66
N THR A 18 13.24 -12.02 -2.31
CA THR A 18 13.88 -12.14 -3.61
C THR A 18 15.07 -11.19 -3.68
N LYS A 19 16.07 -11.55 -4.47
CA LYS A 19 17.19 -10.67 -4.80
C LYS A 19 17.00 -10.06 -6.18
N MET A 20 17.38 -8.79 -6.29
CA MET A 20 17.42 -8.07 -7.55
C MET A 20 18.72 -7.25 -7.59
N GLY A 21 19.69 -7.72 -8.40
CA GLY A 21 21.03 -7.11 -8.36
C GLY A 21 21.66 -7.24 -6.96
N ASP A 22 22.02 -6.11 -6.37
CA ASP A 22 22.64 -6.05 -5.04
C ASP A 22 21.64 -5.77 -3.90
N VAL A 23 20.35 -5.70 -4.21
CA VAL A 23 19.33 -5.45 -3.21
C VAL A 23 18.49 -6.68 -2.92
N GLU A 24 17.99 -6.77 -1.72
CA GLU A 24 17.01 -7.76 -1.29
C GLU A 24 15.65 -7.09 -1.12
N ILE A 25 14.62 -7.72 -1.67
CA ILE A 25 13.25 -7.26 -1.58
C ILE A 25 12.45 -8.33 -0.85
N ILE A 26 11.72 -7.92 0.19
CA ILE A 26 10.93 -8.82 1.02
C ILE A 26 9.50 -8.31 1.06
N SER A 27 8.55 -9.12 0.59
CA SER A 27 7.14 -8.86 0.88
C SER A 27 6.84 -9.35 2.29
N VAL A 28 6.15 -8.53 3.10
CA VAL A 28 5.86 -8.85 4.50
C VAL A 28 4.38 -8.63 4.76
N LEU A 29 3.63 -9.71 4.96
CA LEU A 29 2.19 -9.65 5.11
C LEU A 29 1.81 -9.03 6.46
N ASP A 30 0.91 -8.03 6.42
CA ASP A 30 0.26 -7.50 7.62
C ASP A 30 -1.07 -8.23 7.90
N GLY A 31 -1.81 -8.54 6.86
CA GLY A 31 -3.09 -9.22 7.02
C GLY A 31 -3.86 -9.36 5.72
N ILE A 32 -5.05 -9.94 5.83
CA ILE A 32 -5.99 -10.08 4.73
C ILE A 32 -7.38 -9.76 5.24
N ALA A 33 -8.09 -8.85 4.57
CA ALA A 33 -9.49 -8.55 4.86
C ALA A 33 -10.38 -9.26 3.84
N ARG A 34 -11.36 -10.00 4.32
CA ARG A 34 -12.39 -10.59 3.47
C ARG A 34 -13.60 -9.65 3.42
N ARG A 35 -13.83 -9.08 2.25
CA ARG A 35 -14.89 -8.10 2.05
C ARG A 35 -16.02 -8.68 1.25
N PRO A 36 -17.30 -8.43 1.62
CA PRO A 36 -18.44 -8.78 0.76
C PRO A 36 -18.27 -8.09 -0.60
N LEU A 37 -18.51 -8.84 -1.68
CA LEU A 37 -18.53 -8.29 -3.02
C LEU A 37 -19.90 -7.70 -3.31
N GLY A 38 -19.98 -6.37 -3.37
CA GLY A 38 -21.17 -5.61 -3.70
C GLY A 38 -20.97 -4.75 -4.95
N GLU A 39 -22.04 -4.07 -5.38
CA GLU A 39 -22.03 -3.19 -6.56
C GLU A 39 -21.05 -2.03 -6.44
N GLU A 40 -20.66 -1.68 -5.24
CA GLU A 40 -19.82 -0.53 -4.95
C GLU A 40 -18.33 -0.80 -5.14
N PHE A 41 -17.89 -2.06 -5.13
CA PHE A 41 -16.46 -2.38 -5.14
C PHE A 41 -15.79 -1.92 -6.44
N VAL A 42 -16.43 -2.16 -7.58
CA VAL A 42 -16.02 -1.61 -8.88
C VAL A 42 -17.03 -0.55 -9.27
N LYS A 43 -16.62 0.71 -9.29
CA LYS A 43 -17.53 1.85 -9.49
C LYS A 43 -18.16 1.91 -10.87
N ASN A 44 -17.47 1.45 -11.90
CA ASN A 44 -17.80 1.66 -13.30
C ASN A 44 -17.99 0.36 -14.09
N ALA A 45 -18.36 -0.71 -13.43
CA ALA A 45 -18.76 -1.97 -14.07
C ALA A 45 -19.95 -2.61 -13.35
N PRO A 46 -20.87 -3.24 -14.10
CA PRO A 46 -21.98 -3.96 -13.49
C PRO A 46 -21.50 -5.13 -12.62
N LEU A 47 -22.15 -5.36 -11.48
CA LEU A 47 -21.79 -6.45 -10.58
C LEU A 47 -21.80 -7.82 -11.28
N ALA A 48 -22.76 -8.05 -12.17
CA ALA A 48 -22.85 -9.31 -12.93
C ALA A 48 -21.60 -9.54 -13.79
N GLU A 49 -21.05 -8.51 -14.39
CA GLU A 49 -19.81 -8.60 -15.18
C GLU A 49 -18.59 -8.88 -14.30
N VAL A 50 -18.52 -8.25 -13.14
CA VAL A 50 -17.45 -8.50 -12.15
C VAL A 50 -17.50 -9.95 -11.66
N LYS A 51 -18.69 -10.45 -11.32
CA LYS A 51 -18.87 -11.85 -10.90
C LYS A 51 -18.53 -12.84 -12.00
N ALA A 52 -18.91 -12.56 -13.25
CA ALA A 52 -18.58 -13.41 -14.39
C ALA A 52 -17.06 -13.53 -14.58
N LEU A 53 -16.33 -12.43 -14.41
CA LEU A 53 -14.87 -12.43 -14.49
C LEU A 53 -14.25 -13.28 -13.39
N LEU A 54 -14.71 -13.15 -12.15
CA LEU A 54 -14.23 -13.97 -11.02
C LEU A 54 -14.52 -15.46 -11.26
N THR A 55 -15.72 -15.80 -11.71
CA THR A 55 -16.09 -17.17 -12.05
C THR A 55 -15.16 -17.75 -13.13
N SER A 56 -14.82 -16.98 -14.15
CA SER A 56 -13.91 -17.41 -15.22
C SER A 56 -12.50 -17.75 -14.70
N GLN A 57 -12.12 -17.23 -13.55
CA GLN A 57 -10.84 -17.48 -12.89
C GLN A 57 -10.93 -18.54 -11.79
N GLY A 58 -12.10 -19.15 -11.58
CA GLY A 58 -12.31 -20.11 -10.50
C GLY A 58 -12.34 -19.48 -9.11
N LEU A 59 -12.63 -18.19 -9.01
CA LEU A 59 -12.65 -17.46 -7.75
C LEU A 59 -14.07 -17.31 -7.21
N PRO A 60 -14.23 -17.18 -5.87
CA PRO A 60 -15.52 -16.93 -5.25
C PRO A 60 -16.15 -15.61 -5.73
N THR A 61 -17.49 -15.58 -5.73
CA THR A 61 -18.25 -14.38 -6.16
C THR A 61 -18.95 -13.66 -5.02
N ASP A 62 -18.92 -14.23 -3.81
CA ASP A 62 -19.58 -13.65 -2.63
C ASP A 62 -18.70 -12.67 -1.88
N TYR A 63 -17.39 -12.81 -2.04
CA TYR A 63 -16.42 -11.99 -1.35
C TYR A 63 -15.16 -11.79 -2.19
N ILE A 64 -14.37 -10.82 -1.76
CA ILE A 64 -13.03 -10.60 -2.27
C ILE A 64 -12.06 -10.52 -1.09
N ASP A 65 -10.95 -11.24 -1.19
CA ASP A 65 -9.87 -11.15 -0.21
C ASP A 65 -8.90 -10.04 -0.63
N VAL A 66 -8.72 -9.06 0.26
CA VAL A 66 -7.85 -7.92 0.04
C VAL A 66 -6.65 -8.02 0.98
N PRO A 67 -5.48 -8.42 0.46
CA PRO A 67 -4.26 -8.47 1.27
C PRO A 67 -3.71 -7.07 1.56
N PHE A 68 -2.96 -6.98 2.66
CA PHE A 68 -2.21 -5.79 3.05
C PHE A 68 -0.75 -6.19 3.19
N THR A 69 0.09 -5.83 2.22
CA THR A 69 1.47 -6.31 2.13
C THR A 69 2.47 -5.17 1.98
N PRO A 70 3.04 -4.69 3.09
CA PRO A 70 4.24 -3.85 3.07
C PRO A 70 5.45 -4.57 2.49
N PHE A 71 6.43 -3.81 2.06
CA PHE A 71 7.68 -4.34 1.49
C PHE A 71 8.88 -3.82 2.25
N VAL A 72 9.90 -4.66 2.39
CA VAL A 72 11.22 -4.26 2.89
C VAL A 72 12.20 -4.28 1.73
N VAL A 73 13.03 -3.25 1.65
CA VAL A 73 14.16 -3.17 0.72
C VAL A 73 15.45 -3.05 1.53
N ILE A 74 16.35 -3.99 1.34
CA ILE A 74 17.66 -3.97 1.98
C ILE A 74 18.70 -3.65 0.91
N ALA A 75 19.32 -2.49 1.02
CA ALA A 75 20.26 -1.97 0.03
C ALA A 75 21.40 -1.23 0.73
N GLY A 76 22.63 -1.69 0.50
CA GLY A 76 23.81 -1.02 1.04
C GLY A 76 23.82 -0.86 2.56
N GLY A 77 23.30 -1.85 3.28
CA GLY A 77 23.17 -1.82 4.74
C GLY A 77 21.95 -1.05 5.26
N ARG A 78 21.19 -0.39 4.38
CA ARG A 78 19.94 0.29 4.76
C ARG A 78 18.78 -0.71 4.76
N LYS A 79 17.91 -0.61 5.75
CA LYS A 79 16.70 -1.41 5.87
C LYS A 79 15.50 -0.49 5.80
N VAL A 80 14.86 -0.49 4.65
CA VAL A 80 13.76 0.43 4.30
C VAL A 80 12.45 -0.34 4.29
N LEU A 81 11.46 0.11 5.04
CA LEU A 81 10.10 -0.41 5.00
C LEU A 81 9.24 0.52 4.15
N ILE A 82 8.45 -0.04 3.24
CA ILE A 82 7.50 0.71 2.42
C ILE A 82 6.09 0.35 2.85
N ASP A 83 5.37 1.32 3.38
CA ASP A 83 4.06 1.22 4.01
C ASP A 83 4.04 0.32 5.25
N THR A 84 2.98 0.35 6.05
CA THR A 84 2.99 -0.23 7.39
C THR A 84 1.78 -1.08 7.76
N GLY A 85 0.80 -1.21 6.86
CA GLY A 85 -0.40 -1.99 7.16
C GLY A 85 -1.35 -1.32 8.15
N LEU A 86 -2.30 -2.10 8.65
CA LEU A 86 -3.33 -1.66 9.59
C LEU A 86 -2.88 -1.67 11.06
N GLY A 87 -1.85 -2.43 11.39
CA GLY A 87 -1.40 -2.59 12.76
C GLY A 87 -2.52 -3.10 13.68
N GLU A 88 -2.60 -2.56 14.89
CA GLU A 88 -3.63 -2.95 15.87
C GLU A 88 -5.05 -2.52 15.47
N PHE A 89 -5.21 -1.69 14.43
CA PHE A 89 -6.49 -1.12 14.04
C PHE A 89 -7.27 -1.99 13.04
N GLY A 90 -6.70 -3.10 12.60
CA GLY A 90 -7.23 -3.91 11.51
C GLY A 90 -8.02 -5.16 11.91
N GLY A 91 -8.29 -5.35 13.20
CA GLY A 91 -9.00 -6.53 13.69
C GLY A 91 -8.14 -7.81 13.71
N PRO A 92 -8.77 -9.00 13.87
CA PRO A 92 -8.04 -10.24 14.19
C PRO A 92 -7.19 -10.80 13.03
N ASN A 93 -7.48 -10.43 11.80
CA ASN A 93 -6.79 -10.94 10.60
C ASN A 93 -5.74 -9.97 10.05
N ALA A 94 -5.38 -8.96 10.83
CA ALA A 94 -4.34 -7.98 10.48
C ALA A 94 -3.42 -7.73 11.68
N GLY A 95 -2.46 -6.82 11.52
CA GLY A 95 -1.51 -6.51 12.58
C GLY A 95 -0.38 -7.53 12.71
N LYS A 96 -0.11 -8.29 11.64
CA LYS A 96 0.92 -9.33 11.63
C LYS A 96 2.29 -8.83 11.18
N LEU A 97 2.39 -7.56 10.78
CA LEU A 97 3.62 -7.00 10.22
C LEU A 97 4.82 -7.18 11.14
N LEU A 98 4.69 -6.80 12.41
CA LEU A 98 5.81 -6.81 13.35
C LEU A 98 6.34 -8.23 13.60
N GLU A 99 5.46 -9.21 13.76
CA GLU A 99 5.89 -10.60 13.92
C GLU A 99 6.50 -11.17 12.65
N ASN A 100 5.96 -10.83 11.47
CA ASN A 100 6.49 -11.29 10.19
C ASN A 100 7.83 -10.62 9.85
N LEU A 101 8.01 -9.36 10.19
CA LEU A 101 9.32 -8.69 10.11
C LEU A 101 10.36 -9.41 10.97
N ARG A 102 10.02 -9.74 12.20
CA ARG A 102 10.93 -10.46 13.09
C ARG A 102 11.27 -11.84 12.53
N ALA A 103 10.28 -12.58 12.06
CA ALA A 103 10.49 -13.90 11.43
C ALA A 103 11.38 -13.81 10.19
N ALA A 104 11.28 -12.70 9.45
CA ALA A 104 12.13 -12.44 8.27
C ALA A 104 13.55 -11.99 8.64
N GLY A 105 13.87 -11.83 9.93
CA GLY A 105 15.18 -11.37 10.39
C GLY A 105 15.38 -9.86 10.30
N VAL A 106 14.29 -9.09 10.15
CA VAL A 106 14.33 -7.62 10.07
C VAL A 106 13.37 -7.05 11.11
N PRO A 107 13.65 -7.20 12.41
CA PRO A 107 12.75 -6.66 13.44
C PRO A 107 12.58 -5.15 13.29
N ALA A 108 11.49 -4.63 13.84
CA ALA A 108 11.15 -3.21 13.75
C ALA A 108 12.30 -2.29 14.15
N SER A 109 13.08 -2.68 15.17
CA SER A 109 14.23 -1.91 15.66
C SER A 109 15.37 -1.80 14.63
N ASP A 110 15.41 -2.63 13.60
CA ASP A 110 16.42 -2.59 12.55
C ASP A 110 16.01 -1.68 11.37
N ILE A 111 14.75 -1.30 11.29
CA ILE A 111 14.26 -0.41 10.22
C ILE A 111 14.79 1.00 10.46
N ASP A 112 15.54 1.52 9.51
CA ASP A 112 16.11 2.87 9.58
C ASP A 112 15.30 3.92 8.82
N THR A 113 14.46 3.48 7.86
CA THR A 113 13.63 4.37 7.04
C THR A 113 12.28 3.70 6.77
N VAL A 114 11.21 4.46 6.93
CA VAL A 114 9.87 4.07 6.48
C VAL A 114 9.45 5.02 5.38
N LEU A 115 9.11 4.48 4.21
CA LEU A 115 8.55 5.23 3.09
C LEU A 115 7.04 5.03 3.07
N ILE A 116 6.29 6.12 2.95
CA ILE A 116 4.83 6.09 2.88
C ILE A 116 4.39 6.50 1.49
N SER A 117 3.54 5.68 0.88
CA SER A 117 2.98 5.94 -0.46
C SER A 117 1.84 6.96 -0.43
N HIS A 118 0.96 6.85 0.55
CA HIS A 118 -0.18 7.74 0.76
C HIS A 118 -0.78 7.50 2.17
N PHE A 119 -1.76 8.33 2.57
CA PHE A 119 -2.22 8.40 3.96
C PHE A 119 -3.51 7.64 4.25
N HIS A 120 -3.92 6.69 3.42
CA HIS A 120 -4.99 5.79 3.81
C HIS A 120 -4.57 4.93 5.00
N GLY A 121 -5.53 4.58 5.85
CA GLY A 121 -5.26 3.92 7.12
C GLY A 121 -4.50 2.61 7.02
N ASP A 122 -4.76 1.81 6.00
CA ASP A 122 -4.09 0.53 5.78
C ASP A 122 -2.61 0.66 5.38
N HIS A 123 -2.14 1.88 5.12
CA HIS A 123 -0.73 2.17 4.82
C HIS A 123 0.00 2.83 5.98
N ILE A 124 -0.70 3.61 6.82
CA ILE A 124 -0.07 4.39 7.90
C ILE A 124 -0.37 3.89 9.30
N ASN A 125 -1.39 3.07 9.51
CA ASN A 125 -1.82 2.70 10.86
C ASN A 125 -0.82 1.82 11.61
N GLY A 126 0.03 1.08 10.91
CA GLY A 126 1.11 0.31 11.52
C GLY A 126 2.26 1.16 12.08
N LEU A 127 2.26 2.47 11.83
CA LEU A 127 3.26 3.39 12.41
C LEU A 127 3.14 3.54 13.92
N ARG A 128 1.96 3.31 14.48
CA ARG A 128 1.69 3.45 15.91
C ARG A 128 0.76 2.36 16.41
N ASN A 129 0.82 2.09 17.70
CA ASN A 129 -0.15 1.23 18.38
C ASN A 129 -1.33 2.07 18.93
N LYS A 130 -2.31 1.41 19.53
CA LYS A 130 -3.49 2.08 20.12
C LYS A 130 -3.13 2.99 21.30
N ALA A 131 -2.01 2.73 21.96
CA ALA A 131 -1.50 3.58 23.02
C ALA A 131 -0.74 4.82 22.50
N GLY A 132 -0.58 4.93 21.17
CA GLY A 132 0.14 6.05 20.55
C GLY A 132 1.67 5.87 20.50
N GLU A 133 2.17 4.71 20.88
CA GLU A 133 3.60 4.42 20.79
C GLU A 133 4.00 4.12 19.35
N LEU A 134 5.17 4.64 18.93
CA LEU A 134 5.68 4.48 17.57
C LEU A 134 6.32 3.10 17.40
N ALA A 135 5.87 2.38 16.36
CA ALA A 135 6.37 1.03 16.08
C ALA A 135 7.82 1.03 15.56
N PHE A 136 8.21 2.09 14.86
CA PHE A 136 9.53 2.23 14.23
C PHE A 136 10.24 3.47 14.78
N ALA A 137 10.46 3.49 16.08
CA ALA A 137 10.92 4.68 16.81
C ALA A 137 12.31 5.19 16.37
N LYS A 138 13.13 4.32 15.79
CA LYS A 138 14.48 4.67 15.31
C LYS A 138 14.50 5.09 13.83
N ALA A 139 13.39 4.92 13.12
CA ALA A 139 13.33 5.19 11.69
C ALA A 139 13.00 6.65 11.40
N LYS A 140 13.50 7.16 10.29
CA LYS A 140 12.92 8.34 9.65
C LYS A 140 11.69 7.90 8.87
N VAL A 141 10.60 8.64 8.98
CA VAL A 141 9.36 8.41 8.25
C VAL A 141 9.29 9.47 7.15
N MET A 142 9.36 9.01 5.90
CA MET A 142 9.39 9.88 4.73
C MET A 142 8.07 9.81 3.98
N VAL A 143 7.45 10.96 3.77
CA VAL A 143 6.11 11.07 3.20
C VAL A 143 6.09 12.01 2.00
N PRO A 144 5.19 11.78 1.01
CA PRO A 144 5.05 12.70 -0.12
C PRO A 144 4.57 14.09 0.35
N ALA A 145 5.27 15.14 -0.07
CA ALA A 145 4.90 16.50 0.30
C ALA A 145 3.48 16.85 -0.13
N ALA A 146 3.06 16.43 -1.32
CA ALA A 146 1.70 16.66 -1.83
C ALA A 146 0.63 15.95 -1.00
N GLU A 147 0.91 14.76 -0.50
CA GLU A 147 0.00 14.00 0.35
C GLU A 147 -0.13 14.67 1.72
N TYR A 148 1.00 15.02 2.31
CA TYR A 148 1.01 15.74 3.58
C TYR A 148 0.24 17.06 3.50
N ALA A 149 0.48 17.86 2.45
CA ALA A 149 -0.21 19.12 2.25
C ALA A 149 -1.72 18.95 2.16
N PHE A 150 -2.20 17.92 1.48
CA PHE A 150 -3.64 17.67 1.36
C PHE A 150 -4.28 17.29 2.70
N TRP A 151 -3.74 16.28 3.38
CA TRP A 151 -4.36 15.74 4.60
C TRP A 151 -4.22 16.67 5.81
N MET A 152 -3.25 17.58 5.80
CA MET A 152 -3.05 18.56 6.87
C MET A 152 -3.72 19.91 6.58
N ASP A 153 -4.37 20.09 5.44
CA ASP A 153 -5.08 21.31 5.07
C ASP A 153 -6.46 21.36 5.72
N ASP A 154 -6.69 22.34 6.60
CA ASP A 154 -7.95 22.49 7.35
C ASP A 154 -9.14 22.77 6.43
N ALA A 155 -8.93 23.53 5.36
CA ALA A 155 -9.99 23.82 4.38
C ALA A 155 -10.40 22.56 3.61
N LYS A 156 -9.43 21.71 3.25
CA LYS A 156 -9.71 20.44 2.59
C LYS A 156 -10.47 19.48 3.52
N MET A 157 -10.10 19.42 4.78
CA MET A 157 -10.82 18.62 5.78
C MET A 157 -12.26 19.12 5.96
N ALA A 158 -12.45 20.43 6.09
CA ALA A 158 -13.78 21.03 6.26
C ALA A 158 -14.70 20.79 5.06
N ALA A 159 -14.14 20.80 3.84
CA ALA A 159 -14.88 20.57 2.59
C ALA A 159 -15.09 19.09 2.27
N ALA A 160 -14.46 18.18 3.00
CA ALA A 160 -14.53 16.75 2.71
C ALA A 160 -15.92 16.18 2.98
N PRO A 161 -16.37 15.18 2.18
CA PRO A 161 -17.57 14.42 2.52
C PRO A 161 -17.48 13.81 3.91
N ALA A 162 -18.62 13.69 4.60
CA ALA A 162 -18.67 13.18 5.98
C ALA A 162 -17.93 11.84 6.15
N GLY A 163 -18.04 10.95 5.15
CA GLY A 163 -17.38 9.64 5.18
C GLY A 163 -15.86 9.67 5.05
N GLN A 164 -15.27 10.81 4.67
CA GLN A 164 -13.82 10.99 4.54
C GLN A 164 -13.18 11.75 5.70
N LYS A 165 -13.96 12.39 6.55
CA LYS A 165 -13.42 13.19 7.67
C LYS A 165 -12.59 12.34 8.64
N GLY A 166 -13.00 11.12 8.88
CA GLY A 166 -12.25 10.17 9.72
C GLY A 166 -10.85 9.88 9.20
N ALA A 167 -10.66 9.85 7.88
CA ALA A 167 -9.34 9.65 7.28
C ALA A 167 -8.41 10.84 7.52
N PHE A 168 -8.93 12.07 7.48
CA PHE A 168 -8.17 13.28 7.85
C PHE A 168 -7.75 13.23 9.32
N GLU A 169 -8.67 12.90 10.21
CA GLU A 169 -8.40 12.79 11.64
C GLU A 169 -7.36 11.71 11.94
N ASN A 170 -7.48 10.56 11.30
CA ASN A 170 -6.54 9.46 11.45
C ASN A 170 -5.12 9.84 11.01
N ALA A 171 -4.98 10.47 9.86
CA ALA A 171 -3.69 10.93 9.35
C ALA A 171 -3.05 11.93 10.32
N ARG A 172 -3.80 12.90 10.78
CA ARG A 172 -3.32 13.92 11.72
C ARG A 172 -2.88 13.29 13.03
N CYS A 173 -3.69 12.38 13.57
CA CYS A 173 -3.35 11.65 14.80
C CYS A 173 -2.07 10.83 14.64
N THR A 174 -1.92 10.15 13.50
CA THR A 174 -0.77 9.29 13.24
C THR A 174 0.54 10.08 13.23
N PHE A 175 0.55 11.25 12.58
CA PHE A 175 1.78 12.03 12.40
C PHE A 175 2.02 13.10 13.48
N SER A 176 1.05 13.38 14.34
CA SER A 176 1.16 14.43 15.36
C SER A 176 2.26 14.19 16.39
N ALA A 177 2.60 12.93 16.67
CA ALA A 177 3.63 12.55 17.62
C ALA A 177 5.05 12.57 17.02
N MET A 178 5.17 12.80 15.71
CA MET A 178 6.45 12.77 15.01
C MET A 178 7.01 14.18 14.88
N GLY A 179 8.19 14.41 15.47
CA GLY A 179 8.88 15.69 15.34
C GLY A 179 9.58 15.83 13.98
N PRO A 180 10.14 17.03 13.71
CA PRO A 180 10.78 17.33 12.42
C PRO A 180 12.03 16.49 12.14
N ASP A 181 12.65 15.93 13.17
CA ASP A 181 13.80 15.02 13.00
C ASP A 181 13.39 13.63 12.53
N MET A 182 12.13 13.25 12.73
CA MET A 182 11.61 11.95 12.34
C MET A 182 10.81 12.02 11.05
N LEU A 183 9.91 12.99 10.93
CA LEU A 183 9.00 13.12 9.78
C LEU A 183 9.62 14.00 8.71
N VAL A 184 9.88 13.41 7.55
CA VAL A 184 10.54 14.09 6.42
C VAL A 184 9.60 14.06 5.23
N GLN A 185 9.37 15.21 4.62
CA GLN A 185 8.60 15.32 3.38
C GLN A 185 9.54 15.26 2.17
N PHE A 186 9.14 14.54 1.13
CA PHE A 186 9.92 14.48 -0.11
C PHE A 186 9.11 15.00 -1.30
N ALA A 187 9.82 15.56 -2.28
CA ALA A 187 9.23 16.03 -3.52
C ALA A 187 8.98 14.89 -4.50
N ALA A 188 8.01 15.08 -5.40
CA ALA A 188 7.77 14.16 -6.49
C ALA A 188 9.04 13.97 -7.34
N GLY A 189 9.35 12.73 -7.68
CA GLY A 189 10.53 12.38 -8.48
C GLY A 189 11.86 12.40 -7.74
N ALA A 190 11.85 12.66 -6.42
CA ALA A 190 13.08 12.67 -5.63
C ALA A 190 13.63 11.26 -5.41
N GLU A 191 14.95 11.14 -5.38
CA GLU A 191 15.62 9.97 -4.85
C GLU A 191 15.55 10.03 -3.31
N VAL A 192 14.66 9.23 -2.72
CA VAL A 192 14.35 9.33 -1.28
C VAL A 192 15.42 8.70 -0.42
N VAL A 193 16.01 7.61 -0.87
CA VAL A 193 17.24 7.02 -0.35
C VAL A 193 18.04 6.54 -1.56
N PRO A 194 19.35 6.29 -1.43
CA PRO A 194 20.13 5.79 -2.57
C PRO A 194 19.50 4.56 -3.20
N GLY A 195 19.23 4.61 -4.50
CA GLY A 195 18.62 3.51 -5.27
C GLY A 195 17.11 3.43 -5.23
N ILE A 196 16.41 4.30 -4.50
CA ILE A 196 14.94 4.34 -4.47
C ILE A 196 14.45 5.73 -4.83
N ARG A 197 13.67 5.81 -5.92
CA ARG A 197 13.09 7.06 -6.42
C ARG A 197 11.58 7.06 -6.25
N SER A 198 11.04 8.18 -5.80
CA SER A 198 9.60 8.39 -5.77
C SER A 198 9.07 8.68 -7.17
N VAL A 199 7.87 8.16 -7.47
CA VAL A 199 7.19 8.36 -8.74
C VAL A 199 5.77 8.83 -8.43
N ALA A 200 5.45 10.07 -8.78
CA ALA A 200 4.11 10.61 -8.57
C ALA A 200 3.07 9.79 -9.36
N ALA A 201 2.02 9.37 -8.70
CA ALA A 201 0.92 8.61 -9.27
C ALA A 201 -0.40 9.09 -8.68
N TYR A 202 -0.65 10.39 -8.80
CA TYR A 202 -1.80 11.05 -8.18
C TYR A 202 -3.12 10.56 -8.75
N GLY A 203 -4.11 10.41 -7.91
CA GLY A 203 -5.45 9.98 -8.29
C GLY A 203 -6.13 9.10 -7.27
N HIS A 204 -5.52 8.02 -6.86
CA HIS A 204 -6.02 7.21 -5.76
C HIS A 204 -6.16 8.06 -4.49
N THR A 205 -5.13 8.83 -4.19
CA THR A 205 -5.20 10.03 -3.32
C THR A 205 -4.48 11.18 -4.04
N PRO A 206 -4.67 12.44 -3.59
CA PRO A 206 -4.06 13.60 -4.25
C PRO A 206 -2.53 13.56 -4.34
N GLY A 207 -1.85 12.90 -3.42
CA GLY A 207 -0.39 12.77 -3.40
C GLY A 207 0.12 11.34 -3.46
N HIS A 208 -0.70 10.40 -3.93
CA HIS A 208 -0.34 8.99 -4.04
C HIS A 208 0.95 8.82 -4.84
N THR A 209 1.88 8.04 -4.30
CA THR A 209 3.26 7.92 -4.80
C THR A 209 3.67 6.45 -4.86
N LEU A 210 4.35 6.09 -5.93
CA LEU A 210 5.00 4.80 -6.13
C LEU A 210 6.49 4.92 -5.80
N PHE A 211 7.17 3.78 -5.70
CA PHE A 211 8.62 3.76 -5.50
C PHE A 211 9.28 2.81 -6.49
N GLU A 212 10.31 3.32 -7.18
CA GLU A 212 11.14 2.53 -8.07
C GLU A 212 12.49 2.26 -7.41
N VAL A 213 12.80 0.98 -7.26
CA VAL A 213 14.08 0.51 -6.74
C VAL A 213 14.93 0.04 -7.90
N THR A 214 16.15 0.55 -8.01
CA THR A 214 17.08 0.17 -9.08
C THR A 214 18.37 -0.41 -8.49
N SER A 215 18.85 -1.48 -9.12
CA SER A 215 20.13 -2.09 -8.75
C SER A 215 20.66 -2.91 -9.92
N ALA A 216 21.93 -2.73 -10.26
CA ALA A 216 22.63 -3.50 -11.28
C ALA A 216 21.86 -3.57 -12.63
N GLY A 217 21.27 -2.44 -13.05
CA GLY A 217 20.52 -2.36 -14.30
C GLY A 217 19.13 -2.97 -14.27
N GLN A 218 18.68 -3.47 -13.12
CA GLN A 218 17.35 -4.01 -12.90
C GLN A 218 16.49 -3.05 -12.10
N SER A 219 15.17 -3.18 -12.18
CA SER A 219 14.23 -2.35 -11.44
C SER A 219 13.10 -3.16 -10.82
N PHE A 220 12.66 -2.66 -9.65
CA PHE A 220 11.46 -3.11 -8.98
C PHE A 220 10.54 -1.90 -8.80
N PHE A 221 9.28 -2.04 -9.23
CA PHE A 221 8.27 -1.02 -9.02
C PHE A 221 7.30 -1.46 -7.92
N TYR A 222 7.27 -0.69 -6.84
CA TYR A 222 6.22 -0.81 -5.84
C TYR A 222 5.06 0.08 -6.25
N LEU A 223 3.94 -0.54 -6.57
CA LEU A 223 2.78 0.12 -7.16
C LEU A 223 1.80 0.71 -6.13
N ALA A 224 2.01 0.44 -4.84
CA ALA A 224 1.08 0.86 -3.79
C ALA A 224 -0.38 0.49 -4.15
N ASP A 225 -1.24 1.50 -4.27
CA ASP A 225 -2.64 1.35 -4.63
C ASP A 225 -2.95 1.88 -6.04
N LEU A 226 -1.95 1.88 -6.93
CA LEU A 226 -2.16 2.22 -8.35
C LEU A 226 -3.25 1.35 -8.96
N THR A 227 -3.27 0.09 -8.56
CA THR A 227 -4.32 -0.88 -8.88
C THR A 227 -4.63 -1.70 -7.63
N ASN A 228 -5.82 -2.26 -7.55
CA ASN A 228 -6.22 -3.14 -6.46
C ASN A 228 -5.99 -4.60 -6.85
N VAL A 229 -6.84 -5.52 -6.41
CA VAL A 229 -6.66 -6.94 -6.69
C VAL A 229 -6.53 -7.22 -8.20
N PRO A 230 -5.43 -7.85 -8.66
CA PRO A 230 -5.16 -8.01 -10.09
C PRO A 230 -6.19 -8.87 -10.81
N SER A 231 -6.87 -9.78 -10.12
CA SER A 231 -7.93 -10.59 -10.69
C SER A 231 -9.02 -9.76 -11.36
N LEU A 232 -9.22 -8.51 -10.92
CA LEU A 232 -10.18 -7.57 -11.49
C LEU A 232 -9.47 -6.44 -12.26
N PHE A 233 -8.57 -5.74 -11.61
CA PHE A 233 -8.07 -4.45 -12.09
C PHE A 233 -6.86 -4.55 -13.04
N ALA A 234 -6.07 -5.63 -12.97
CA ALA A 234 -4.99 -5.82 -13.94
C ALA A 234 -5.54 -6.25 -15.31
N ARG A 235 -6.64 -6.99 -15.34
CA ARG A 235 -7.32 -7.40 -16.58
C ARG A 235 -8.17 -6.29 -17.16
N ASN A 236 -8.69 -5.39 -16.31
CA ASN A 236 -9.53 -4.27 -16.67
C ASN A 236 -8.97 -2.99 -16.05
N PRO A 237 -7.89 -2.43 -16.62
CA PRO A 237 -7.22 -1.26 -16.04
C PRO A 237 -8.10 -0.01 -15.97
N ASP A 238 -9.19 0.02 -16.75
CA ASP A 238 -10.15 1.12 -16.75
C ASP A 238 -11.22 1.01 -15.67
N TRP A 239 -11.33 -0.15 -15.02
CA TRP A 239 -12.22 -0.28 -13.88
C TRP A 239 -11.69 0.51 -12.69
N ALA A 240 -12.58 1.18 -11.96
CA ALA A 240 -12.24 2.02 -10.81
C ALA A 240 -12.69 1.33 -9.52
N VAL A 241 -11.74 1.19 -8.58
CA VAL A 241 -12.07 0.72 -7.23
C VAL A 241 -12.75 1.84 -6.44
N THR A 242 -13.65 1.45 -5.53
CA THR A 242 -14.43 2.39 -4.72
C THR A 242 -13.55 3.38 -3.91
N PHE A 243 -12.30 3.02 -3.63
CA PHE A 243 -11.39 3.81 -2.78
C PHE A 243 -10.60 4.88 -3.54
N ASP A 244 -10.68 4.93 -4.88
CA ASP A 244 -10.02 5.98 -5.65
C ASP A 244 -10.73 7.32 -5.44
N MET A 245 -10.00 8.33 -4.97
CA MET A 245 -10.56 9.68 -4.75
C MET A 245 -10.79 10.43 -6.05
N ASP A 246 -9.90 10.25 -7.03
CA ASP A 246 -10.05 10.74 -8.41
C ASP A 246 -9.84 9.57 -9.36
N ALA A 247 -10.93 8.92 -9.74
CA ALA A 247 -10.89 7.72 -10.55
C ALA A 247 -10.33 7.97 -11.96
N GLU A 248 -10.58 9.12 -12.56
CA GLU A 248 -10.08 9.46 -13.88
C GLU A 248 -8.57 9.64 -13.87
N ALA A 249 -8.04 10.42 -12.93
CA ALA A 249 -6.60 10.60 -12.75
C ALA A 249 -5.91 9.27 -12.43
N ALA A 250 -6.50 8.45 -11.57
CA ALA A 250 -5.98 7.12 -11.22
C ALA A 250 -5.89 6.21 -12.46
N ARG A 251 -6.93 6.20 -13.31
CA ARG A 251 -6.92 5.40 -14.54
C ARG A 251 -5.84 5.86 -15.52
N LYS A 252 -5.68 7.17 -15.68
CA LYS A 252 -4.68 7.73 -16.58
C LYS A 252 -3.26 7.32 -16.17
N VAL A 253 -2.90 7.55 -14.92
CA VAL A 253 -1.56 7.21 -14.42
C VAL A 253 -1.34 5.70 -14.39
N ARG A 254 -2.37 4.91 -14.15
CA ARG A 254 -2.30 3.45 -14.20
C ARG A 254 -1.90 2.95 -15.59
N ARG A 255 -2.50 3.48 -16.65
CA ARG A 255 -2.14 3.15 -18.04
C ARG A 255 -0.69 3.51 -18.33
N GLU A 256 -0.25 4.70 -17.93
CA GLU A 256 1.12 5.16 -18.15
C GLU A 256 2.14 4.25 -17.44
N VAL A 257 1.88 3.91 -16.19
CA VAL A 257 2.78 3.05 -15.40
C VAL A 257 2.80 1.62 -15.91
N PHE A 258 1.64 1.05 -16.27
CA PHE A 258 1.59 -0.30 -16.85
C PHE A 258 2.39 -0.39 -18.15
N ALA A 259 2.31 0.61 -19.01
CA ALA A 259 3.12 0.67 -20.21
C ALA A 259 4.62 0.72 -19.88
N ARG A 260 5.00 1.51 -18.90
CA ARG A 260 6.40 1.65 -18.46
C ARG A 260 6.97 0.36 -17.88
N VAL A 261 6.25 -0.30 -16.96
CA VAL A 261 6.75 -1.54 -16.33
C VAL A 261 6.81 -2.70 -17.31
N THR A 262 5.88 -2.75 -18.26
CA THR A 262 5.89 -3.75 -19.34
C THR A 262 7.09 -3.55 -20.25
N SER A 263 7.34 -2.32 -20.66
CA SER A 263 8.46 -1.96 -21.54
C SER A 263 9.81 -2.23 -20.89
N SER A 264 9.97 -1.90 -19.61
CA SER A 264 11.22 -2.08 -18.86
C SER A 264 11.42 -3.48 -18.33
N LYS A 265 10.40 -4.35 -18.43
CA LYS A 265 10.41 -5.70 -17.83
C LYS A 265 10.76 -5.70 -16.35
N SER A 266 10.25 -4.70 -15.62
CA SER A 266 10.49 -4.54 -14.21
C SER A 266 9.82 -5.65 -13.39
N LEU A 267 10.44 -6.01 -12.28
CA LEU A 267 9.76 -6.72 -11.19
C LEU A 267 8.71 -5.76 -10.60
N VAL A 268 7.55 -6.25 -10.26
CA VAL A 268 6.43 -5.43 -9.80
C VAL A 268 5.89 -5.97 -8.49
N GLY A 269 5.65 -5.09 -7.52
CA GLY A 269 4.97 -5.41 -6.28
C GLY A 269 3.76 -4.51 -6.06
N GLY A 270 2.69 -5.07 -5.52
CA GLY A 270 1.47 -4.34 -5.19
C GLY A 270 0.99 -4.65 -3.78
N PHE A 271 0.54 -3.61 -3.07
CA PHE A 271 0.13 -3.73 -1.68
C PHE A 271 -1.07 -4.67 -1.48
N HIS A 272 -2.04 -4.63 -2.40
CA HIS A 272 -3.23 -5.47 -2.37
C HIS A 272 -3.16 -6.68 -3.30
N PHE A 273 -1.99 -7.02 -3.78
CA PHE A 273 -1.82 -8.20 -4.63
C PHE A 273 -1.87 -9.48 -3.79
N PRO A 274 -2.32 -10.62 -4.37
CA PRO A 274 -2.23 -11.91 -3.70
C PRO A 274 -0.80 -12.20 -3.27
N PHE A 275 -0.64 -12.72 -2.07
CA PHE A 275 0.69 -13.07 -1.55
C PHE A 275 1.40 -14.07 -2.51
N PRO A 276 2.70 -13.91 -2.86
CA PRO A 276 3.70 -13.04 -2.24
C PRO A 276 3.72 -11.56 -2.68
N ALA A 277 2.73 -11.08 -3.40
CA ALA A 277 2.50 -9.69 -3.78
C ALA A 277 3.50 -9.11 -4.81
N PHE A 278 4.43 -9.88 -5.33
CA PHE A 278 5.36 -9.46 -6.37
C PHE A 278 5.59 -10.53 -7.42
N GLY A 279 6.03 -10.08 -8.61
CA GLY A 279 6.35 -10.96 -9.72
C GLY A 279 6.97 -10.24 -10.90
#